data_ae69d2d5e28e316a978301424fecf88d
#
_entry.id   ae69d2d5e28e316a978301424fecf88d
#
_cell.length_a   1.000
_cell.length_b   1.000
_cell.length_c   1.000
_cell.angle_alpha   90.00
_cell.angle_beta   90.00
_cell.angle_gamma   90.00
#
_symmetry.space_group_name_H-M   'P 1'
#
loop_
_entity.id
_entity.type
_entity.pdbx_description
1 polymer ?
#
loop_
_entity_poly.entity_id
_entity_poly.type
_entity_poly.pdbx_seq_one_letter_code
_entity_poly.pdbx_strand_id
1 'polypeptide(L)'
;MNTLKLLNLGSDKLKQKQIVTYRLDSEILLSKVLKKKREELLINLNQKINPSQITKYNKFIIRRSNNEPIAYILKEKEFWSKNFYVSKDTLIPRPETELMVEKLVKIYKDKIISILDIGTGSGCILISLLSELRHSRGTGIDISKNAILIAKRNADRHGMHINLKFLNKSLSDNFNQKFDLIVSNPPYIMRKDIKNLNDDIKKYEPIIALDGGNDGLDLIKKVIYKTREILKINGMLALEVGNEQCKKVSKILIKNNFKIEHTIKDYKNNIRCLFSRFLKN
;
A
#
# COMPACT_ATOMS: atom_id res chain seq x y z
N MET A 1 22.99 19.18 23.72
CA MET A 1 23.07 17.75 23.33
C MET A 1 23.47 17.69 21.86
N ASN A 2 24.33 16.74 21.47
CA ASN A 2 24.70 16.54 20.06
C ASN A 2 23.91 15.39 19.44
N THR A 3 24.02 15.23 18.13
CA THR A 3 23.31 14.22 17.32
C THR A 3 23.57 12.81 17.84
N LEU A 4 24.83 12.42 18.07
CA LEU A 4 25.20 11.09 18.53
C LEU A 4 24.53 10.71 19.85
N LYS A 5 24.63 11.61 20.84
CA LYS A 5 24.02 11.37 22.16
C LYS A 5 22.49 11.21 22.05
N LEU A 6 21.84 12.03 21.23
CA LEU A 6 20.40 11.96 21.05
C LEU A 6 19.95 10.67 20.31
N LEU A 7 20.70 10.24 19.29
CA LEU A 7 20.48 8.97 18.61
C LEU A 7 20.60 7.77 19.55
N ASN A 8 21.64 7.74 20.39
CA ASN A 8 21.85 6.65 21.32
C ASN A 8 20.69 6.58 22.34
N LEU A 9 20.29 7.71 22.93
CA LEU A 9 19.15 7.75 23.85
C LEU A 9 17.85 7.24 23.20
N GLY A 10 17.58 7.64 21.96
CA GLY A 10 16.40 7.17 21.24
C GLY A 10 16.48 5.67 20.90
N SER A 11 17.62 5.22 20.43
CA SER A 11 17.89 3.81 20.12
C SER A 11 17.73 2.92 21.35
N ASP A 12 18.32 3.31 22.49
CA ASP A 12 18.24 2.55 23.72
C ASP A 12 16.80 2.43 24.23
N LYS A 13 16.03 3.51 24.14
CA LYS A 13 14.62 3.50 24.50
C LYS A 13 13.79 2.56 23.61
N LEU A 14 14.03 2.56 22.31
CA LEU A 14 13.34 1.66 21.38
C LEU A 14 13.79 0.19 21.60
N LYS A 15 15.08 -0.03 21.87
CA LYS A 15 15.63 -1.37 22.18
C LYS A 15 15.00 -1.96 23.45
N GLN A 16 14.84 -1.15 24.50
CA GLN A 16 14.15 -1.57 25.74
C GLN A 16 12.69 -1.99 25.49
N LYS A 17 12.06 -1.46 24.43
CA LYS A 17 10.71 -1.82 23.98
C LYS A 17 10.71 -2.94 22.91
N GLN A 18 11.83 -3.62 22.76
CA GLN A 18 12.00 -4.76 21.82
C GLN A 18 11.71 -4.41 20.35
N ILE A 19 11.85 -3.15 19.96
CA ILE A 19 11.75 -2.74 18.56
C ILE A 19 12.99 -3.27 17.81
N VAL A 20 12.81 -4.21 16.89
CA VAL A 20 13.91 -4.86 16.16
C VAL A 20 14.74 -3.84 15.36
N THR A 21 14.10 -2.87 14.75
CA THR A 21 14.71 -1.83 13.90
C THR A 21 15.16 -0.59 14.69
N TYR A 22 15.36 -0.70 16.00
CA TYR A 22 15.55 0.41 16.94
C TYR A 22 16.56 1.48 16.50
N ARG A 23 17.71 1.09 15.92
CA ARG A 23 18.72 2.04 15.41
C ARG A 23 18.22 2.77 14.18
N LEU A 24 17.77 2.03 13.17
CA LEU A 24 17.26 2.59 11.92
C LEU A 24 16.07 3.52 12.18
N ASP A 25 15.15 3.11 13.05
CA ASP A 25 13.98 3.91 13.42
C ASP A 25 14.38 5.22 14.10
N SER A 26 15.35 5.17 15.01
CA SER A 26 15.91 6.35 15.69
C SER A 26 16.53 7.33 14.69
N GLU A 27 17.33 6.84 13.74
CA GLU A 27 17.97 7.63 12.69
C GLU A 27 16.95 8.27 11.74
N ILE A 28 15.96 7.51 11.28
CA ILE A 28 14.88 8.01 10.40
C ILE A 28 14.08 9.12 11.11
N LEU A 29 13.71 8.92 12.38
CA LEU A 29 12.94 9.89 13.13
C LEU A 29 13.72 11.17 13.37
N LEU A 30 15.02 11.08 13.68
CA LEU A 30 15.85 12.26 13.90
C LEU A 30 16.13 13.00 12.58
N SER A 31 16.42 12.29 11.49
CA SER A 31 16.62 12.91 10.19
C SER A 31 15.40 13.72 9.72
N LYS A 32 14.18 13.20 9.98
CA LYS A 32 12.94 13.94 9.70
C LYS A 32 12.78 15.21 10.56
N VAL A 33 13.18 15.14 11.82
CA VAL A 33 13.15 16.31 12.73
C VAL A 33 14.12 17.38 12.28
N LEU A 34 15.32 16.98 11.83
CA LEU A 34 16.37 17.89 11.38
C LEU A 34 16.19 18.32 9.90
N LYS A 35 15.22 17.75 9.18
CA LYS A 35 15.01 17.98 7.74
C LYS A 35 16.26 17.68 6.90
N LYS A 36 16.98 16.60 7.25
CA LYS A 36 18.19 16.13 6.60
C LYS A 36 17.99 14.73 6.05
N LYS A 37 18.77 14.34 5.05
CA LYS A 37 18.89 12.94 4.65
C LYS A 37 19.58 12.15 5.76
N ARG A 38 19.30 10.85 5.85
CA ARG A 38 19.89 9.96 6.86
C ARG A 38 21.41 9.92 6.75
N GLU A 39 21.94 9.91 5.53
CA GLU A 39 23.38 9.92 5.26
C GLU A 39 24.04 11.21 5.80
N GLU A 40 23.44 12.36 5.58
CA GLU A 40 23.90 13.66 6.10
C GLU A 40 23.88 13.70 7.62
N LEU A 41 22.88 13.05 8.25
CA LEU A 41 22.80 12.92 9.70
C LEU A 41 23.98 12.10 10.24
N LEU A 42 24.31 10.96 9.60
CA LEU A 42 25.36 10.05 10.06
C LEU A 42 26.78 10.59 9.85
N ILE A 43 26.98 11.46 8.87
CA ILE A 43 28.28 12.14 8.66
C ILE A 43 28.51 13.22 9.73
N ASN A 44 27.45 13.83 10.28
CA ASN A 44 27.56 15.00 11.18
C ASN A 44 27.07 14.75 12.61
N LEU A 45 27.65 13.74 13.25
CA LEU A 45 27.23 13.25 14.58
C LEU A 45 27.49 14.26 15.73
N ASN A 46 28.41 15.21 15.55
CA ASN A 46 28.75 16.20 16.56
C ASN A 46 27.89 17.47 16.51
N GLN A 47 26.98 17.58 15.53
CA GLN A 47 26.09 18.72 15.40
C GLN A 47 25.27 18.92 16.69
N LYS A 48 25.23 20.16 17.20
CA LYS A 48 24.36 20.56 18.32
C LYS A 48 22.90 20.59 17.87
N ILE A 49 22.03 20.02 18.66
CA ILE A 49 20.57 19.95 18.42
C ILE A 49 19.88 20.93 19.38
N ASN A 50 18.97 21.73 18.85
CA ASN A 50 18.26 22.71 19.65
C ASN A 50 17.14 22.05 20.52
N PRO A 51 16.71 22.70 21.61
CA PRO A 51 15.72 22.14 22.54
C PRO A 51 14.39 21.76 21.88
N SER A 52 13.90 22.54 20.91
CA SER A 52 12.62 22.27 20.24
C SER A 52 12.70 21.01 19.36
N GLN A 53 13.85 20.80 18.70
CA GLN A 53 14.11 19.58 17.92
C GLN A 53 14.22 18.34 18.83
N ILE A 54 14.89 18.47 19.98
CA ILE A 54 14.96 17.40 20.99
C ILE A 54 13.55 17.01 21.45
N THR A 55 12.74 17.99 21.80
CA THR A 55 11.35 17.76 22.24
C THR A 55 10.53 17.05 21.16
N LYS A 56 10.65 17.49 19.91
CA LYS A 56 9.94 16.86 18.76
C LYS A 56 10.40 15.42 18.52
N TYR A 57 11.71 15.20 18.57
CA TYR A 57 12.28 13.86 18.42
C TYR A 57 11.78 12.92 19.53
N ASN A 58 11.84 13.37 20.79
CA ASN A 58 11.36 12.58 21.93
C ASN A 58 9.87 12.20 21.79
N LYS A 59 9.02 13.10 21.27
CA LYS A 59 7.62 12.78 20.96
C LYS A 59 7.53 11.64 19.92
N PHE A 60 8.37 11.66 18.88
CA PHE A 60 8.39 10.60 17.87
C PHE A 60 8.88 9.27 18.47
N ILE A 61 9.93 9.28 19.29
CA ILE A 61 10.43 8.08 19.98
C ILE A 61 9.37 7.49 20.92
N ILE A 62 8.63 8.31 21.66
CA ILE A 62 7.52 7.83 22.52
C ILE A 62 6.45 7.13 21.66
N ARG A 63 6.03 7.72 20.56
CA ARG A 63 5.06 7.11 19.65
C ARG A 63 5.57 5.77 19.12
N ARG A 64 6.81 5.73 18.63
CA ARG A 64 7.42 4.50 18.10
C ARG A 64 7.59 3.44 19.19
N SER A 65 7.96 3.82 20.42
CA SER A 65 8.08 2.90 21.55
C SER A 65 6.75 2.25 21.96
N ASN A 66 5.61 2.79 21.51
CA ASN A 66 4.28 2.18 21.62
C ASN A 66 3.90 1.35 20.38
N ASN A 67 4.88 0.98 19.53
CA ASN A 67 4.71 0.24 18.28
C ASN A 67 4.00 1.01 17.16
N GLU A 68 3.81 2.34 17.25
CA GLU A 68 3.24 3.09 16.12
C GLU A 68 4.16 2.99 14.90
N PRO A 69 3.65 2.63 13.71
CA PRO A 69 4.45 2.52 12.50
C PRO A 69 5.15 3.83 12.15
N ILE A 70 6.42 3.75 11.73
CA ILE A 70 7.19 4.93 11.27
C ILE A 70 6.43 5.73 10.22
N ALA A 71 5.79 5.05 9.28
CA ALA A 71 5.01 5.69 8.21
C ALA A 71 3.89 6.58 8.76
N TYR A 72 3.21 6.17 9.83
CA TYR A 72 2.15 6.98 10.46
C TYR A 72 2.71 8.10 11.34
N ILE A 73 3.85 7.86 12.01
CA ILE A 73 4.54 8.92 12.77
C ILE A 73 4.95 10.05 11.83
N LEU A 74 5.52 9.70 10.67
CA LEU A 74 5.99 10.65 9.66
C LEU A 74 4.87 11.13 8.73
N LYS A 75 3.72 10.43 8.71
CA LYS A 75 2.61 10.62 7.76
C LYS A 75 3.06 10.47 6.30
N GLU A 76 4.01 9.58 6.06
CA GLU A 76 4.64 9.43 4.76
C GLU A 76 5.17 8.02 4.57
N LYS A 77 4.98 7.47 3.36
CA LYS A 77 5.53 6.20 2.91
C LYS A 77 5.96 6.34 1.46
N GLU A 78 7.19 5.94 1.18
CA GLU A 78 7.67 5.81 -0.19
C GLU A 78 7.07 4.56 -0.85
N PHE A 79 6.61 4.71 -2.09
CA PHE A 79 6.14 3.67 -2.97
C PHE A 79 6.37 4.12 -4.42
N TRP A 80 6.96 3.28 -5.26
CA TRP A 80 7.27 3.59 -6.66
C TRP A 80 8.06 4.91 -6.81
N SER A 81 9.09 5.09 -6.00
CA SER A 81 9.92 6.33 -5.92
C SER A 81 9.11 7.61 -5.69
N LYS A 82 7.90 7.51 -5.14
CA LYS A 82 7.02 8.64 -4.81
C LYS A 82 6.64 8.60 -3.34
N ASN A 83 6.54 9.78 -2.72
CA ASN A 83 6.15 9.88 -1.32
C ASN A 83 4.64 10.04 -1.17
N PHE A 84 3.97 9.04 -0.63
CA PHE A 84 2.53 9.04 -0.35
C PHE A 84 2.23 9.44 1.09
N TYR A 85 1.27 10.34 1.27
CA TYR A 85 0.68 10.59 2.58
C TYR A 85 -0.11 9.36 3.03
N VAL A 86 0.11 8.95 4.29
CA VAL A 86 -0.58 7.82 4.92
C VAL A 86 -1.02 8.18 6.33
N SER A 87 -2.11 7.58 6.78
CA SER A 87 -2.61 7.66 8.16
C SER A 87 -3.26 6.33 8.55
N LYS A 88 -3.72 6.23 9.78
CA LYS A 88 -4.47 5.06 10.28
C LYS A 88 -5.74 4.71 9.46
N ASP A 89 -6.13 5.55 8.52
CA ASP A 89 -7.31 5.32 7.68
C ASP A 89 -6.97 4.54 6.39
N THR A 90 -5.68 4.30 6.10
CA THR A 90 -5.24 3.54 4.92
C THR A 90 -4.17 2.52 5.27
N LEU A 91 -4.17 1.38 4.59
CA LEU A 91 -3.05 0.44 4.64
C LEU A 91 -1.75 1.15 4.26
N ILE A 92 -0.67 0.87 4.96
CA ILE A 92 0.67 1.35 4.57
C ILE A 92 1.08 0.62 3.28
N PRO A 93 1.41 1.33 2.18
CA PRO A 93 1.88 0.71 0.94
C PRO A 93 3.01 -0.29 1.17
N ARG A 94 2.88 -1.49 0.60
CA ARG A 94 3.86 -2.58 0.75
C ARG A 94 4.80 -2.63 -0.44
N PRO A 95 6.11 -2.87 -0.23
CA PRO A 95 7.07 -2.98 -1.33
C PRO A 95 6.73 -4.09 -2.33
N GLU A 96 6.14 -5.20 -1.86
CA GLU A 96 5.74 -6.32 -2.71
C GLU A 96 4.67 -5.92 -3.75
N THR A 97 3.84 -4.93 -3.43
CA THR A 97 2.81 -4.39 -4.34
C THR A 97 3.43 -3.63 -5.52
N GLU A 98 4.67 -3.12 -5.40
CA GLU A 98 5.40 -2.50 -6.52
C GLU A 98 5.65 -3.48 -7.67
N LEU A 99 5.80 -4.77 -7.38
CA LEU A 99 5.96 -5.80 -8.38
C LEU A 99 4.72 -5.91 -9.31
N MET A 100 3.53 -5.66 -8.76
CA MET A 100 2.30 -5.58 -9.57
C MET A 100 2.36 -4.38 -10.51
N VAL A 101 2.74 -3.21 -10.01
CA VAL A 101 2.87 -1.98 -10.82
C VAL A 101 3.89 -2.19 -11.93
N GLU A 102 5.07 -2.72 -11.62
CA GLU A 102 6.13 -2.98 -12.60
C GLU A 102 5.64 -3.86 -13.75
N LYS A 103 4.97 -4.97 -13.43
CA LYS A 103 4.46 -5.89 -14.44
C LYS A 103 3.39 -5.26 -15.31
N LEU A 104 2.47 -4.50 -14.72
CA LEU A 104 1.39 -3.83 -15.45
C LEU A 104 1.92 -2.73 -16.37
N VAL A 105 2.89 -1.95 -15.91
CA VAL A 105 3.57 -0.96 -16.75
C VAL A 105 4.19 -1.62 -17.98
N LYS A 106 4.88 -2.77 -17.82
CA LYS A 106 5.46 -3.52 -18.93
C LYS A 106 4.41 -4.05 -19.91
N ILE A 107 3.25 -4.53 -19.43
CA ILE A 107 2.16 -5.09 -20.28
C ILE A 107 1.45 -3.99 -21.06
N TYR A 108 1.29 -2.81 -20.45
CA TYR A 108 0.48 -1.73 -21.01
C TYR A 108 1.30 -0.54 -21.52
N LYS A 109 2.63 -0.68 -21.58
CA LYS A 109 3.50 0.29 -22.23
C LYS A 109 2.91 0.63 -23.61
N ASP A 110 2.85 1.91 -23.93
CA ASP A 110 2.38 2.45 -25.20
C ASP A 110 0.88 2.18 -25.52
N LYS A 111 0.09 1.76 -24.51
CA LYS A 111 -1.36 1.57 -24.63
C LYS A 111 -2.12 2.62 -23.83
N ILE A 112 -3.25 3.05 -24.37
CA ILE A 112 -4.20 3.91 -23.66
C ILE A 112 -5.32 3.04 -23.13
N ILE A 113 -5.44 2.93 -21.80
CA ILE A 113 -6.38 2.04 -21.14
C ILE A 113 -7.21 2.75 -20.06
N SER A 114 -8.36 2.16 -19.75
CA SER A 114 -9.17 2.52 -18.59
C SER A 114 -8.86 1.57 -17.44
N ILE A 115 -8.48 2.10 -16.28
CA ILE A 115 -8.05 1.35 -15.09
C ILE A 115 -9.06 1.56 -13.96
N LEU A 116 -9.45 0.49 -13.28
CA LEU A 116 -10.15 0.53 -11.99
C LEU A 116 -9.25 -0.04 -10.90
N ASP A 117 -9.07 0.71 -9.81
CA ASP A 117 -8.40 0.26 -8.59
C ASP A 117 -9.44 0.04 -7.49
N ILE A 118 -9.63 -1.21 -7.08
CA ILE A 118 -10.63 -1.62 -6.09
C ILE A 118 -9.97 -1.74 -4.71
N GLY A 119 -10.48 -0.97 -3.74
CA GLY A 119 -9.83 -0.81 -2.44
C GLY A 119 -8.58 0.05 -2.55
N THR A 120 -8.71 1.21 -3.21
CA THR A 120 -7.55 2.05 -3.59
C THR A 120 -6.71 2.56 -2.42
N GLY A 121 -7.27 2.62 -1.20
CA GLY A 121 -6.56 3.03 0.01
C GLY A 121 -5.92 4.42 -0.13
N SER A 122 -4.58 4.47 -0.10
CA SER A 122 -3.83 5.70 -0.30
C SER A 122 -3.76 6.18 -1.75
N GLY A 123 -4.27 5.41 -2.71
CA GLY A 123 -4.17 5.67 -4.14
C GLY A 123 -2.82 5.25 -4.76
N CYS A 124 -1.95 4.61 -4.00
CA CYS A 124 -0.55 4.38 -4.41
C CYS A 124 -0.42 3.55 -5.68
N ILE A 125 -1.22 2.49 -5.86
CA ILE A 125 -1.18 1.65 -7.08
C ILE A 125 -1.61 2.48 -8.29
N LEU A 126 -2.78 3.10 -8.21
CA LEU A 126 -3.37 3.81 -9.35
C LEU A 126 -2.56 5.04 -9.75
N ILE A 127 -2.11 5.84 -8.79
CA ILE A 127 -1.25 7.00 -9.04
C ILE A 127 0.07 6.57 -9.68
N SER A 128 0.70 5.50 -9.20
CA SER A 128 1.94 4.98 -9.78
C SER A 128 1.73 4.47 -11.21
N LEU A 129 0.66 3.70 -11.47
CA LEU A 129 0.34 3.26 -12.82
C LEU A 129 0.13 4.44 -13.78
N LEU A 130 -0.65 5.45 -13.39
CA LEU A 130 -0.93 6.58 -14.26
C LEU A 130 0.29 7.52 -14.43
N SER A 131 1.25 7.52 -13.52
CA SER A 131 2.50 8.27 -13.72
C SER A 131 3.36 7.69 -14.85
N GLU A 132 3.26 6.40 -15.11
CA GLU A 132 3.94 5.70 -16.20
C GLU A 132 3.06 5.63 -17.47
N LEU A 133 1.76 5.38 -17.31
CA LEU A 133 0.79 5.25 -18.41
C LEU A 133 0.00 6.57 -18.59
N ARG A 134 0.70 7.63 -18.95
CA ARG A 134 0.23 9.04 -18.89
C ARG A 134 -1.05 9.35 -19.65
N HIS A 135 -1.34 8.62 -20.72
CA HIS A 135 -2.54 8.84 -21.54
C HIS A 135 -3.74 7.99 -21.09
N SER A 136 -3.53 7.10 -20.13
CA SER A 136 -4.56 6.24 -19.58
C SER A 136 -5.44 6.99 -18.58
N ARG A 137 -6.62 6.42 -18.28
CA ARG A 137 -7.58 6.99 -17.31
C ARG A 137 -7.75 6.02 -16.17
N GLY A 138 -7.83 6.55 -14.94
CA GLY A 138 -7.98 5.77 -13.73
C GLY A 138 -9.17 6.17 -12.89
N THR A 139 -9.83 5.17 -12.31
CA THR A 139 -10.83 5.34 -11.26
C THR A 139 -10.41 4.49 -10.07
N GLY A 140 -10.24 5.11 -8.91
CA GLY A 140 -10.02 4.41 -7.64
C GLY A 140 -11.29 4.41 -6.82
N ILE A 141 -11.67 3.28 -6.27
CA ILE A 141 -12.81 3.16 -5.36
C ILE A 141 -12.38 2.62 -4.01
N ASP A 142 -13.02 3.12 -2.96
CA ASP A 142 -12.89 2.61 -1.60
C ASP A 142 -14.19 2.83 -0.83
N ILE A 143 -14.53 1.91 0.07
CA ILE A 143 -15.69 2.04 0.95
C ILE A 143 -15.43 3.03 2.09
N SER A 144 -14.15 3.30 2.41
CA SER A 144 -13.75 4.29 3.40
C SER A 144 -13.68 5.67 2.78
N LYS A 145 -14.55 6.57 3.22
CA LYS A 145 -14.52 7.99 2.84
C LYS A 145 -13.17 8.64 3.19
N ASN A 146 -12.58 8.26 4.32
CA ASN A 146 -11.28 8.80 4.75
C ASN A 146 -10.14 8.33 3.83
N ALA A 147 -10.17 7.06 3.39
CA ALA A 147 -9.19 6.55 2.42
C ALA A 147 -9.29 7.36 1.11
N ILE A 148 -10.50 7.64 0.62
CA ILE A 148 -10.71 8.47 -0.58
C ILE A 148 -10.16 9.90 -0.41
N LEU A 149 -10.31 10.51 0.77
CA LEU A 149 -9.72 11.83 1.05
C LEU A 149 -8.19 11.78 1.00
N ILE A 150 -7.59 10.70 1.52
CA ILE A 150 -6.14 10.48 1.46
C ILE A 150 -5.68 10.26 0.02
N ALA A 151 -6.38 9.43 -0.75
CA ALA A 151 -6.07 9.19 -2.15
C ALA A 151 -6.13 10.48 -2.99
N LYS A 152 -7.15 11.31 -2.79
CA LYS A 152 -7.26 12.64 -3.43
C LYS A 152 -6.10 13.55 -3.05
N ARG A 153 -5.75 13.63 -1.76
CA ARG A 153 -4.59 14.39 -1.29
C ARG A 153 -3.30 13.92 -1.95
N ASN A 154 -3.13 12.62 -2.15
CA ASN A 154 -1.96 12.06 -2.83
C ASN A 154 -1.99 12.38 -4.33
N ALA A 155 -3.15 12.34 -4.99
CA ALA A 155 -3.28 12.78 -6.38
C ALA A 155 -2.86 14.25 -6.54
N ASP A 156 -3.34 15.12 -5.66
CA ASP A 156 -2.98 16.55 -5.64
C ASP A 156 -1.46 16.72 -5.44
N ARG A 157 -0.88 16.00 -4.49
CA ARG A 157 0.57 16.02 -4.21
C ARG A 157 1.43 15.64 -5.43
N HIS A 158 0.91 14.75 -6.28
CA HIS A 158 1.62 14.27 -7.46
C HIS A 158 1.15 14.90 -8.79
N GLY A 159 0.30 15.94 -8.73
CA GLY A 159 -0.18 16.65 -9.91
C GLY A 159 -1.10 15.84 -10.82
N MET A 160 -1.79 14.84 -10.26
CA MET A 160 -2.65 13.91 -11.01
C MET A 160 -4.12 14.34 -10.96
N HIS A 161 -4.53 15.30 -11.80
CA HIS A 161 -5.89 15.87 -11.75
C HIS A 161 -6.77 15.51 -12.95
N ILE A 162 -6.17 15.23 -14.11
CA ILE A 162 -6.92 15.22 -15.37
C ILE A 162 -7.57 13.86 -15.63
N ASN A 163 -6.82 12.78 -15.50
CA ASN A 163 -7.24 11.44 -15.90
C ASN A 163 -7.51 10.50 -14.71
N LEU A 164 -7.71 11.05 -13.52
CA LEU A 164 -7.82 10.29 -12.28
C LEU A 164 -9.04 10.73 -11.48
N LYS A 165 -9.85 9.74 -11.04
CA LYS A 165 -11.00 9.97 -10.16
C LYS A 165 -10.94 9.03 -8.96
N PHE A 166 -11.25 9.56 -7.77
CA PHE A 166 -11.44 8.75 -6.56
C PHE A 166 -12.87 8.90 -6.05
N LEU A 167 -13.54 7.76 -5.87
CA LEU A 167 -14.96 7.68 -5.51
C LEU A 167 -15.14 6.85 -4.25
N ASN A 168 -15.90 7.36 -3.30
CA ASN A 168 -16.37 6.56 -2.17
C ASN A 168 -17.50 5.65 -2.67
N LYS A 169 -17.13 4.40 -2.97
CA LYS A 169 -18.01 3.46 -3.66
C LYS A 169 -17.73 2.03 -3.24
N SER A 170 -18.79 1.23 -3.15
CA SER A 170 -18.73 -0.21 -2.88
C SER A 170 -18.67 -1.03 -4.16
N LEU A 171 -18.21 -2.28 -4.06
CA LEU A 171 -18.32 -3.27 -5.14
C LEU A 171 -19.78 -3.61 -5.50
N SER A 172 -20.72 -3.44 -4.56
CA SER A 172 -22.16 -3.66 -4.81
C SER A 172 -22.80 -2.57 -5.66
N ASP A 173 -22.14 -1.42 -5.80
CA ASP A 173 -22.70 -0.31 -6.57
C ASP A 173 -22.63 -0.56 -8.09
N ASN A 174 -23.48 0.15 -8.84
CA ASN A 174 -23.50 0.05 -10.28
C ASN A 174 -22.32 0.80 -10.92
N PHE A 175 -21.77 0.22 -11.98
CA PHE A 175 -20.72 0.82 -12.81
C PHE A 175 -21.26 1.01 -14.23
N ASN A 176 -21.24 2.24 -14.71
CA ASN A 176 -21.76 2.61 -16.03
C ASN A 176 -20.73 2.42 -17.17
N GLN A 177 -19.56 1.87 -16.85
CA GLN A 177 -18.49 1.65 -17.82
C GLN A 177 -17.75 0.34 -17.54
N LYS A 178 -17.10 -0.17 -18.60
CA LYS A 178 -16.18 -1.31 -18.51
C LYS A 178 -14.73 -0.84 -18.58
N PHE A 179 -13.85 -1.61 -17.94
CA PHE A 179 -12.43 -1.29 -17.80
C PHE A 179 -11.56 -2.25 -18.61
N ASP A 180 -10.40 -1.77 -19.06
CA ASP A 180 -9.38 -2.60 -19.72
C ASP A 180 -8.55 -3.36 -18.69
N LEU A 181 -8.32 -2.72 -17.54
CA LEU A 181 -7.55 -3.25 -16.42
C LEU A 181 -8.30 -2.99 -15.11
N ILE A 182 -8.42 -4.03 -14.29
CA ILE A 182 -8.85 -3.92 -12.89
C ILE A 182 -7.69 -4.40 -12.02
N VAL A 183 -7.32 -3.59 -11.03
CA VAL A 183 -6.31 -3.92 -10.03
C VAL A 183 -6.93 -3.95 -8.64
N SER A 184 -6.45 -4.80 -7.77
CA SER A 184 -6.82 -4.78 -6.35
C SER A 184 -5.75 -5.43 -5.49
N ASN A 185 -5.47 -4.82 -4.35
CA ASN A 185 -4.84 -5.44 -3.20
C ASN A 185 -5.88 -5.57 -2.10
N PRO A 186 -6.75 -6.58 -2.16
CA PRO A 186 -7.84 -6.75 -1.20
C PRO A 186 -7.33 -7.29 0.12
N PRO A 187 -8.02 -7.09 1.26
CA PRO A 187 -7.72 -7.78 2.50
C PRO A 187 -7.81 -9.29 2.31
N TYR A 188 -6.77 -9.98 2.72
CA TYR A 188 -6.61 -11.43 2.51
C TYR A 188 -6.21 -12.21 3.77
N ILE A 189 -6.09 -11.55 4.93
CA ILE A 189 -5.72 -12.21 6.19
C ILE A 189 -6.96 -12.89 6.76
N MET A 190 -6.84 -14.17 7.13
CA MET A 190 -7.93 -14.86 7.82
C MET A 190 -8.23 -14.16 9.14
N ARG A 191 -9.50 -13.95 9.45
CA ARG A 191 -9.93 -13.23 10.67
C ARG A 191 -9.30 -13.78 11.94
N LYS A 192 -9.18 -15.10 12.05
CA LYS A 192 -8.54 -15.77 13.20
C LYS A 192 -7.05 -15.43 13.36
N ASP A 193 -6.37 -15.07 12.27
CA ASP A 193 -4.92 -14.82 12.25
C ASP A 193 -4.56 -13.35 12.50
N ILE A 194 -5.54 -12.44 12.47
CA ILE A 194 -5.34 -11.02 12.74
C ILE A 194 -4.73 -10.81 14.15
N LYS A 195 -5.15 -11.60 15.12
CA LYS A 195 -4.59 -11.54 16.49
C LYS A 195 -3.10 -11.86 16.57
N ASN A 196 -2.59 -12.62 15.62
CA ASN A 196 -1.18 -13.05 15.56
C ASN A 196 -0.28 -12.08 14.80
N LEU A 197 -0.85 -11.02 14.21
CA LEU A 197 -0.07 -9.98 13.53
C LEU A 197 0.79 -9.21 14.54
N ASN A 198 1.87 -8.65 14.02
CA ASN A 198 2.70 -7.73 14.80
C ASN A 198 1.87 -6.56 15.33
N ASP A 199 2.26 -6.07 16.49
CA ASP A 199 1.53 -5.01 17.21
C ASP A 199 1.40 -3.72 16.40
N ASP A 200 2.37 -3.37 15.57
CA ASP A 200 2.34 -2.20 14.70
C ASP A 200 1.24 -2.30 13.64
N ILE A 201 0.99 -3.49 13.11
CA ILE A 201 -0.10 -3.74 12.16
C ILE A 201 -1.44 -3.81 12.90
N LYS A 202 -1.53 -4.73 13.85
CA LYS A 202 -2.77 -5.05 14.57
C LYS A 202 -3.40 -3.85 15.31
N LYS A 203 -2.57 -2.98 15.91
CA LYS A 203 -3.03 -1.85 16.71
C LYS A 203 -3.27 -0.57 15.91
N TYR A 204 -2.63 -0.43 14.76
CA TYR A 204 -2.60 0.85 14.05
C TYR A 204 -3.17 0.82 12.64
N GLU A 205 -3.05 -0.28 11.91
CA GLU A 205 -3.60 -0.35 10.56
C GLU A 205 -5.10 -0.66 10.59
N PRO A 206 -5.89 -0.15 9.61
CA PRO A 206 -7.34 -0.34 9.64
C PRO A 206 -7.70 -1.82 9.42
N ILE A 207 -8.44 -2.40 10.34
CA ILE A 207 -8.87 -3.81 10.31
C ILE A 207 -9.56 -4.16 8.99
N ILE A 208 -10.36 -3.23 8.46
CA ILE A 208 -11.07 -3.42 7.19
C ILE A 208 -10.13 -3.66 5.99
N ALA A 209 -8.89 -3.17 6.07
CA ALA A 209 -7.88 -3.39 5.03
C ALA A 209 -7.06 -4.67 5.25
N LEU A 210 -7.32 -5.41 6.34
CA LEU A 210 -6.59 -6.63 6.73
C LEU A 210 -7.50 -7.86 6.68
N ASP A 211 -8.77 -7.73 7.18
CA ASP A 211 -9.69 -8.86 7.38
C ASP A 211 -10.27 -9.36 6.05
N GLY A 212 -9.74 -10.46 5.57
CA GLY A 212 -10.25 -11.19 4.40
C GLY A 212 -11.39 -12.16 4.68
N GLY A 213 -11.93 -12.15 5.90
CA GLY A 213 -13.00 -13.06 6.32
C GLY A 213 -12.49 -14.38 6.89
N ASN A 214 -13.36 -15.38 6.95
CA ASN A 214 -13.07 -16.64 7.64
C ASN A 214 -11.93 -17.44 6.98
N ASP A 215 -11.90 -17.49 5.66
CA ASP A 215 -10.87 -18.19 4.86
C ASP A 215 -9.86 -17.23 4.17
N GLY A 216 -9.98 -15.93 4.44
CA GLY A 216 -9.15 -14.90 3.83
C GLY A 216 -9.50 -14.60 2.36
N LEU A 217 -10.61 -15.13 1.84
CA LEU A 217 -10.96 -15.03 0.43
C LEU A 217 -12.28 -14.28 0.17
N ASP A 218 -12.96 -13.80 1.22
CA ASP A 218 -14.31 -13.24 1.07
C ASP A 218 -14.35 -12.06 0.12
N LEU A 219 -13.40 -11.10 0.27
CA LEU A 219 -13.35 -9.95 -0.62
C LEU A 219 -12.75 -10.31 -1.98
N ILE A 220 -11.76 -11.20 -2.03
CA ILE A 220 -11.18 -11.70 -3.29
C ILE A 220 -12.28 -12.30 -4.17
N LYS A 221 -13.16 -13.13 -3.61
CA LYS A 221 -14.31 -13.71 -4.33
C LYS A 221 -15.23 -12.61 -4.88
N LYS A 222 -15.58 -11.62 -4.04
CA LYS A 222 -16.43 -10.49 -4.45
C LYS A 222 -15.79 -9.68 -5.58
N VAL A 223 -14.48 -9.42 -5.50
CA VAL A 223 -13.73 -8.71 -6.55
C VAL A 223 -13.80 -9.52 -7.86
N ILE A 224 -13.51 -10.82 -7.82
CA ILE A 224 -13.55 -11.67 -9.03
C ILE A 224 -14.95 -11.69 -9.66
N TYR A 225 -16.01 -11.87 -8.86
CA TYR A 225 -17.38 -11.88 -9.36
C TYR A 225 -17.76 -10.53 -9.99
N LYS A 226 -17.49 -9.43 -9.31
CA LYS A 226 -17.80 -8.09 -9.83
C LYS A 226 -17.01 -7.76 -11.10
N THR A 227 -15.76 -8.19 -11.14
CA THR A 227 -14.88 -7.95 -12.29
C THR A 227 -15.45 -8.56 -13.59
N ARG A 228 -16.11 -9.72 -13.55
CA ARG A 228 -16.77 -10.30 -14.74
C ARG A 228 -17.81 -9.37 -15.38
N GLU A 229 -18.48 -8.57 -14.57
CA GLU A 229 -19.52 -7.64 -15.04
C GLU A 229 -18.94 -6.39 -15.67
N ILE A 230 -17.83 -5.89 -15.11
CA ILE A 230 -17.30 -4.55 -15.40
C ILE A 230 -15.95 -4.55 -16.14
N LEU A 231 -15.37 -5.72 -16.39
CA LEU A 231 -14.17 -5.84 -17.21
C LEU A 231 -14.57 -6.01 -18.68
N LYS A 232 -13.82 -5.41 -19.60
CA LYS A 232 -13.96 -5.68 -21.03
C LYS A 232 -13.56 -7.11 -21.36
N ILE A 233 -14.06 -7.67 -22.43
CA ILE A 233 -13.55 -8.94 -22.99
C ILE A 233 -12.07 -8.74 -23.31
N ASN A 234 -11.25 -9.73 -22.99
CA ASN A 234 -9.79 -9.64 -23.05
C ASN A 234 -9.16 -8.58 -22.12
N GLY A 235 -9.93 -7.96 -21.24
CA GLY A 235 -9.40 -7.13 -20.16
C GLY A 235 -8.66 -7.97 -19.12
N MET A 236 -7.86 -7.33 -18.30
CA MET A 236 -7.03 -7.99 -17.29
C MET A 236 -7.49 -7.66 -15.88
N LEU A 237 -7.52 -8.68 -15.01
CA LEU A 237 -7.60 -8.55 -13.56
C LEU A 237 -6.24 -8.87 -12.97
N ALA A 238 -5.66 -7.92 -12.22
CA ALA A 238 -4.46 -8.11 -11.43
C ALA A 238 -4.82 -8.09 -9.93
N LEU A 239 -4.53 -9.19 -9.23
CA LEU A 239 -4.85 -9.37 -7.82
C LEU A 239 -3.60 -9.64 -7.01
N GLU A 240 -3.44 -8.92 -5.89
CA GLU A 240 -2.53 -9.35 -4.82
C GLU A 240 -3.23 -10.42 -3.98
N VAL A 241 -2.47 -11.43 -3.53
CA VAL A 241 -2.96 -12.56 -2.74
C VAL A 241 -2.05 -12.84 -1.57
N GLY A 242 -2.61 -13.40 -0.51
CA GLY A 242 -1.86 -13.85 0.64
C GLY A 242 -1.02 -15.09 0.33
N ASN A 243 -0.09 -15.39 1.26
CA ASN A 243 0.70 -16.60 1.20
C ASN A 243 -0.22 -17.83 1.09
N GLU A 244 0.14 -18.80 0.25
CA GLU A 244 -0.60 -20.07 0.02
C GLU A 244 -2.01 -19.95 -0.58
N GLN A 245 -2.51 -18.74 -0.82
CA GLN A 245 -3.84 -18.55 -1.42
C GLN A 245 -3.87 -18.73 -2.94
N CYS A 246 -2.73 -18.65 -3.60
CA CYS A 246 -2.61 -18.68 -5.07
C CYS A 246 -3.40 -19.83 -5.71
N LYS A 247 -3.23 -21.07 -5.24
CA LYS A 247 -3.93 -22.25 -5.79
C LYS A 247 -5.45 -22.14 -5.67
N LYS A 248 -5.96 -21.65 -4.53
CA LYS A 248 -7.40 -21.48 -4.29
C LYS A 248 -7.97 -20.37 -5.16
N VAL A 249 -7.29 -19.22 -5.22
CA VAL A 249 -7.71 -18.06 -6.03
C VAL A 249 -7.66 -18.41 -7.52
N SER A 250 -6.64 -19.13 -7.98
CA SER A 250 -6.54 -19.62 -9.38
C SER A 250 -7.74 -20.48 -9.78
N LYS A 251 -8.16 -21.42 -8.91
CA LYS A 251 -9.35 -22.23 -9.18
C LYS A 251 -10.63 -21.37 -9.31
N ILE A 252 -10.76 -20.34 -8.45
CA ILE A 252 -11.92 -19.42 -8.50
C ILE A 252 -11.87 -18.60 -9.82
N LEU A 253 -10.71 -18.09 -10.21
CA LEU A 253 -10.53 -17.34 -11.45
C LEU A 253 -10.91 -18.18 -12.65
N ILE A 254 -10.38 -19.41 -12.78
CA ILE A 254 -10.67 -20.31 -13.91
C ILE A 254 -12.16 -20.64 -13.98
N LYS A 255 -12.80 -20.94 -12.84
CA LYS A 255 -14.27 -21.19 -12.78
C LYS A 255 -15.10 -19.97 -13.22
N ASN A 256 -14.51 -18.78 -13.18
CA ASN A 256 -15.16 -17.52 -13.56
C ASN A 256 -14.70 -16.98 -14.93
N ASN A 257 -14.22 -17.86 -15.81
CA ASN A 257 -13.78 -17.56 -17.18
C ASN A 257 -12.56 -16.63 -17.26
N PHE A 258 -11.67 -16.72 -16.30
CA PHE A 258 -10.37 -16.06 -16.38
C PHE A 258 -9.28 -17.07 -16.72
N LYS A 259 -8.40 -16.70 -17.66
CA LYS A 259 -7.15 -17.40 -17.96
C LYS A 259 -6.02 -16.71 -17.21
N ILE A 260 -5.29 -17.43 -16.37
CA ILE A 260 -4.10 -16.88 -15.69
C ILE A 260 -2.97 -16.79 -16.71
N GLU A 261 -2.45 -15.59 -16.92
CA GLU A 261 -1.37 -15.33 -17.89
C GLU A 261 -0.01 -15.21 -17.17
N HIS A 262 0.01 -14.55 -16.00
CA HIS A 262 1.24 -14.37 -15.26
C HIS A 262 1.01 -14.52 -13.77
N THR A 263 2.06 -14.94 -13.07
CA THR A 263 2.18 -14.89 -11.61
C THR A 263 3.49 -14.20 -11.25
N ILE A 264 3.51 -13.45 -10.16
CA ILE A 264 4.73 -12.85 -9.64
C ILE A 264 4.96 -13.33 -8.22
N LYS A 265 6.21 -13.66 -7.93
CA LYS A 265 6.68 -14.05 -6.62
C LYS A 265 7.39 -12.90 -5.92
N ASP A 266 7.23 -12.84 -4.61
CA ASP A 266 8.03 -11.97 -3.75
C ASP A 266 9.47 -12.49 -3.58
N TYR A 267 10.30 -11.71 -2.90
CA TYR A 267 11.70 -12.07 -2.62
C TYR A 267 11.86 -13.35 -1.75
N LYS A 268 10.77 -13.82 -1.10
CA LYS A 268 10.70 -15.07 -0.36
C LYS A 268 10.18 -16.23 -1.20
N ASN A 269 10.04 -16.04 -2.53
CA ASN A 269 9.55 -17.02 -3.50
C ASN A 269 8.05 -17.40 -3.34
N ASN A 270 7.26 -16.61 -2.60
CA ASN A 270 5.82 -16.79 -2.49
C ASN A 270 5.12 -16.04 -3.61
N ILE A 271 4.13 -16.65 -4.25
CA ILE A 271 3.31 -15.97 -5.26
C ILE A 271 2.47 -14.91 -4.55
N ARG A 272 2.63 -13.65 -4.98
CA ARG A 272 1.95 -12.48 -4.44
C ARG A 272 0.95 -11.86 -5.41
N CYS A 273 1.17 -11.97 -6.71
CA CYS A 273 0.27 -11.37 -7.68
C CYS A 273 -0.14 -12.40 -8.73
N LEU A 274 -1.43 -12.37 -9.08
CA LEU A 274 -2.05 -13.11 -10.17
C LEU A 274 -2.54 -12.12 -11.22
N PHE A 275 -2.18 -12.35 -12.49
CA PHE A 275 -2.63 -11.58 -13.64
C PHE A 275 -3.46 -12.49 -14.53
N SER A 276 -4.72 -12.19 -14.66
CA SER A 276 -5.67 -13.06 -15.35
C SER A 276 -6.49 -12.29 -16.37
N ARG A 277 -6.65 -12.88 -17.54
CA ARG A 277 -7.41 -12.31 -18.66
C ARG A 277 -8.81 -12.85 -18.67
N PHE A 278 -9.79 -11.97 -18.83
CA PHE A 278 -11.19 -12.34 -18.93
C PHE A 278 -11.51 -12.83 -20.35
N LEU A 279 -11.99 -14.05 -20.45
CA LEU A 279 -12.35 -14.68 -21.72
C LEU A 279 -13.86 -14.57 -21.96
N LYS A 280 -14.25 -14.40 -23.23
CA LYS A 280 -15.63 -14.56 -23.64
C LYS A 280 -15.97 -16.06 -23.62
N ASN A 281 -17.13 -16.43 -23.10
CA ASN A 281 -17.71 -17.76 -23.35
C ASN A 281 -18.08 -17.90 -24.81
#